data_54b212ae70e4285db5a598e14eb17293
#
_entry.id   54b212ae70e4285db5a598e14eb17293
#
_cell.length_a   1.000
_cell.length_b   1.000
_cell.length_c   1.000
_cell.angle_alpha   90.00
_cell.angle_beta   90.00
_cell.angle_gamma   90.00
#
_symmetry.space_group_name_H-M   'P 1'
#
loop_
_entity.id
_entity.type
_entity.pdbx_description
1 polymer ?
#
loop_
_entity_poly.entity_id
_entity_poly.type
_entity_poly.pdbx_seq_one_letter_code
_entity_poly.pdbx_strand_id
1 'polypeptide(L)'
;MLLRTIRKVSSLQSLSELLKDRFLVMPLDQKRQHYKGEHRTLGSILTWHDYFGDDESRLKFQLQENYKELPVQPYPVKSDLNKKVSLFSGDITALEVDAIVNAANNSLLGGGGVDGAIHRAAGPELLEECRLLNGCKTGDAKLTGGYHLPAKYVIHTVGPKGEKPALLESCYKKCLEIALKENIRSIAFPCISTGIYGYPQQAAALIALKTVRSTLENHSDNIERIIFCTFMPADLLIYECLMQLFFPKN
;
A
#
# COMPACT_ATOMS: atom_id res chain seq x y z
N MET A 1 -34.51 4.85 13.86
CA MET A 1 -34.28 3.68 13.00
C MET A 1 -33.01 2.90 13.41
N LEU A 2 -31.90 3.54 13.70
CA LEU A 2 -30.61 2.91 14.13
C LEU A 2 -30.75 2.01 15.39
N LEU A 3 -31.48 2.43 16.41
CA LEU A 3 -31.65 1.68 17.68
C LEU A 3 -32.46 0.39 17.55
N ARG A 4 -33.25 0.21 16.48
CA ARG A 4 -33.96 -1.05 16.21
C ARG A 4 -33.09 -2.11 15.52
N THR A 5 -32.04 -1.68 14.80
CA THR A 5 -31.09 -2.60 14.10
C THR A 5 -30.11 -3.23 15.09
N ILE A 6 -29.69 -2.50 16.12
CA ILE A 6 -28.74 -2.97 17.14
C ILE A 6 -29.29 -4.15 17.96
N ARG A 7 -30.61 -4.29 18.12
CA ARG A 7 -31.22 -5.42 18.85
C ARG A 7 -31.15 -6.79 18.16
N LYS A 8 -30.68 -6.85 16.90
CA LYS A 8 -30.53 -8.11 16.14
C LYS A 8 -29.09 -8.61 16.00
N VAL A 9 -28.11 -7.90 16.51
CA VAL A 9 -26.70 -8.28 16.43
C VAL A 9 -26.39 -9.35 17.48
N SER A 10 -26.39 -10.60 17.07
CA SER A 10 -26.24 -11.76 17.96
C SER A 10 -24.79 -12.28 18.05
N SER A 11 -23.82 -11.70 17.34
CA SER A 11 -22.42 -12.12 17.34
C SER A 11 -21.45 -10.94 17.21
N LEU A 12 -20.21 -11.10 17.71
CA LEU A 12 -19.10 -10.15 17.52
C LEU A 12 -18.82 -9.89 16.04
N GLN A 13 -18.95 -10.92 15.20
CA GLN A 13 -18.75 -10.80 13.75
C GLN A 13 -19.77 -9.86 13.11
N SER A 14 -21.05 -9.97 13.46
CA SER A 14 -22.10 -9.08 12.95
C SER A 14 -21.92 -7.63 13.40
N LEU A 15 -21.35 -7.40 14.60
CA LEU A 15 -21.05 -6.06 15.09
C LEU A 15 -19.87 -5.45 14.32
N SER A 16 -18.81 -6.22 14.08
CA SER A 16 -17.64 -5.80 13.31
C SER A 16 -18.02 -5.43 11.87
N GLU A 17 -18.84 -6.27 11.21
CA GLU A 17 -19.36 -5.99 9.87
C GLU A 17 -20.19 -4.70 9.85
N LEU A 18 -21.08 -4.49 10.82
CA LEU A 18 -21.89 -3.28 10.91
C LEU A 18 -21.03 -2.01 11.11
N LEU A 19 -20.00 -2.08 11.93
CA LEU A 19 -19.07 -0.96 12.16
C LEU A 19 -18.26 -0.66 10.90
N LYS A 20 -17.74 -1.70 10.24
CA LYS A 20 -17.04 -1.55 8.96
C LYS A 20 -17.91 -0.86 7.91
N ASP A 21 -19.13 -1.36 7.71
CA ASP A 21 -20.09 -0.79 6.76
C ASP A 21 -20.40 0.68 7.07
N ARG A 22 -20.54 1.02 8.36
CA ARG A 22 -20.76 2.40 8.80
C ARG A 22 -19.62 3.33 8.31
N PHE A 23 -18.36 2.94 8.45
CA PHE A 23 -17.23 3.76 8.01
C PHE A 23 -17.10 3.79 6.48
N LEU A 24 -17.47 2.71 5.79
CA LEU A 24 -17.38 2.63 4.32
C LEU A 24 -18.43 3.50 3.61
N VAL A 25 -19.65 3.60 4.19
CA VAL A 25 -20.73 4.41 3.62
C VAL A 25 -20.77 5.85 4.16
N MET A 26 -19.90 6.19 5.11
CA MET A 26 -19.86 7.51 5.73
C MET A 26 -19.45 8.57 4.68
N PRO A 27 -20.17 9.71 4.58
CA PRO A 27 -19.74 10.83 3.75
C PRO A 27 -18.33 11.29 4.12
N LEU A 28 -17.54 11.68 3.11
CA LEU A 28 -16.10 11.94 3.26
C LEU A 28 -15.81 13.07 4.26
N ASP A 29 -16.63 14.14 4.26
CA ASP A 29 -16.54 15.24 5.20
C ASP A 29 -16.73 14.80 6.65
N GLN A 30 -17.66 13.87 6.90
CA GLN A 30 -17.84 13.26 8.21
C GLN A 30 -16.71 12.31 8.56
N LYS A 31 -16.24 11.49 7.60
CA LYS A 31 -15.12 10.57 7.82
C LYS A 31 -13.85 11.31 8.21
N ARG A 32 -13.57 12.47 7.59
CA ARG A 32 -12.42 13.32 7.90
C ARG A 32 -12.40 13.81 9.37
N GLN A 33 -13.55 13.90 10.03
CA GLN A 33 -13.63 14.27 11.47
C GLN A 33 -13.10 13.15 12.39
N HIS A 34 -12.97 11.92 11.89
CA HIS A 34 -12.42 10.79 12.62
C HIS A 34 -10.91 10.59 12.41
N TYR A 35 -10.28 11.30 11.46
CA TYR A 35 -8.84 11.19 11.22
C TYR A 35 -8.06 11.70 12.42
N LYS A 36 -6.99 10.99 12.79
CA LYS A 36 -6.15 11.34 13.95
C LYS A 36 -5.00 12.30 13.62
N GLY A 37 -4.91 12.76 12.39
CA GLY A 37 -3.82 13.63 11.94
C GLY A 37 -4.11 14.29 10.60
N GLU A 38 -3.10 14.94 10.05
CA GLU A 38 -3.17 15.46 8.67
C GLU A 38 -3.37 14.32 7.67
N HIS A 39 -4.00 14.65 6.54
CA HIS A 39 -4.17 13.69 5.45
C HIS A 39 -3.66 14.27 4.13
N ARG A 40 -3.31 13.36 3.23
CA ARG A 40 -2.88 13.64 1.86
C ARG A 40 -3.88 13.01 0.89
N THR A 41 -4.57 13.84 0.14
CA THR A 41 -5.50 13.35 -0.89
C THR A 41 -4.72 12.74 -2.07
N LEU A 42 -5.33 11.80 -2.78
CA LEU A 42 -4.73 11.19 -3.97
C LEU A 42 -4.27 12.26 -4.99
N GLY A 43 -5.07 13.31 -5.18
CA GLY A 43 -4.76 14.41 -6.10
C GLY A 43 -3.57 15.28 -5.67
N SER A 44 -3.18 15.27 -4.38
CA SER A 44 -2.01 16.01 -3.88
C SER A 44 -0.69 15.24 -4.04
N ILE A 45 -0.74 13.99 -4.49
CA ILE A 45 0.44 13.14 -4.68
C ILE A 45 0.77 13.10 -6.16
N LEU A 46 1.97 13.57 -6.53
CA LEU A 46 2.42 13.59 -7.92
C LEU A 46 2.42 12.19 -8.53
N THR A 47 2.02 12.08 -9.79
CA THR A 47 2.29 10.87 -10.56
C THR A 47 3.79 10.72 -10.78
N TRP A 48 4.26 9.52 -11.07
CA TRP A 48 5.66 9.34 -11.45
C TRP A 48 6.03 10.14 -12.70
N HIS A 49 5.07 10.29 -13.63
CA HIS A 49 5.25 11.14 -14.80
C HIS A 49 5.60 12.58 -14.42
N ASP A 50 4.87 13.17 -13.48
CA ASP A 50 5.05 14.55 -13.03
C ASP A 50 6.29 14.65 -12.10
N TYR A 51 6.39 13.77 -11.12
CA TYR A 51 7.54 13.69 -10.20
C TYR A 51 8.88 13.61 -10.92
N PHE A 52 8.99 12.76 -11.95
CA PHE A 52 10.18 12.65 -12.75
C PHE A 52 10.43 13.92 -13.57
N GLY A 53 9.36 14.54 -14.10
CA GLY A 53 9.45 15.75 -14.91
C GLY A 53 9.94 16.97 -14.13
N ASP A 54 9.60 17.04 -12.83
CA ASP A 54 9.99 18.16 -11.97
C ASP A 54 11.49 18.18 -11.66
N ASP A 55 12.17 17.02 -11.69
CA ASP A 55 13.60 16.93 -11.33
C ASP A 55 14.37 15.86 -12.14
N GLU A 56 14.13 15.82 -13.44
CA GLU A 56 14.68 14.79 -14.35
C GLU A 56 16.20 14.70 -14.29
N SER A 57 16.89 15.85 -14.26
CA SER A 57 18.36 15.89 -14.28
C SER A 57 18.96 15.26 -13.03
N ARG A 58 18.40 15.54 -11.86
CA ARG A 58 18.84 14.94 -10.59
C ARG A 58 18.59 13.44 -10.58
N LEU A 59 17.42 13.01 -11.02
CA LEU A 59 17.03 11.59 -11.01
C LEU A 59 17.92 10.76 -11.96
N LYS A 60 18.20 11.27 -13.16
CA LYS A 60 19.12 10.62 -14.10
C LYS A 60 20.54 10.55 -13.56
N PHE A 61 21.02 11.63 -12.94
CA PHE A 61 22.33 11.64 -12.28
C PHE A 61 22.40 10.62 -11.14
N GLN A 62 21.39 10.54 -10.29
CA GLN A 62 21.34 9.56 -9.21
C GLN A 62 21.38 8.12 -9.74
N LEU A 63 20.66 7.81 -10.81
CA LEU A 63 20.72 6.48 -11.41
C LEU A 63 22.14 6.13 -11.88
N GLN A 64 22.81 7.05 -12.57
CA GLN A 64 24.19 6.84 -13.06
C GLN A 64 25.20 6.64 -11.93
N GLU A 65 25.08 7.44 -10.85
CA GLU A 65 26.00 7.37 -9.71
C GLU A 65 25.81 6.08 -8.87
N ASN A 66 24.57 5.65 -8.68
CA ASN A 66 24.29 4.51 -7.82
C ASN A 66 24.31 3.16 -8.56
N TYR A 67 24.16 3.16 -9.88
CA TYR A 67 24.10 1.94 -10.69
C TYR A 67 25.02 2.03 -11.90
N LYS A 68 26.30 1.64 -11.73
CA LYS A 68 27.27 1.50 -12.85
C LYS A 68 26.82 0.42 -13.83
N GLU A 69 26.25 -0.67 -13.29
CA GLU A 69 25.59 -1.72 -14.05
C GLU A 69 24.14 -1.78 -13.63
N LEU A 70 23.22 -1.66 -14.57
CA LEU A 70 21.79 -1.67 -14.30
C LEU A 70 21.36 -3.06 -13.82
N PRO A 71 20.61 -3.16 -12.70
CA PRO A 71 20.18 -4.45 -12.16
C PRO A 71 19.16 -5.17 -13.06
N VAL A 72 18.48 -4.41 -13.94
CA VAL A 72 17.56 -4.91 -14.97
C VAL A 72 17.66 -4.03 -16.20
N GLN A 73 17.35 -4.59 -17.37
CA GLN A 73 17.16 -3.76 -18.57
C GLN A 73 15.92 -2.89 -18.43
N PRO A 74 15.96 -1.63 -18.92
CA PRO A 74 14.79 -0.75 -18.89
C PRO A 74 13.60 -1.38 -19.62
N TYR A 75 12.42 -1.24 -19.03
CA TYR A 75 11.17 -1.64 -19.66
C TYR A 75 10.80 -0.69 -20.82
N PRO A 76 9.94 -1.14 -21.75
CA PRO A 76 9.41 -0.25 -22.78
C PRO A 76 8.68 0.95 -22.16
N VAL A 77 8.86 2.14 -22.75
CA VAL A 77 8.15 3.35 -22.34
C VAL A 77 6.65 3.18 -22.53
N LYS A 78 5.88 3.41 -21.48
CA LYS A 78 4.41 3.43 -21.48
C LYS A 78 3.94 4.62 -20.64
N SER A 79 3.81 5.78 -21.25
CA SER A 79 3.47 7.04 -20.58
C SER A 79 2.18 6.96 -19.76
N ASP A 80 1.20 6.16 -20.22
CA ASP A 80 -0.06 5.97 -19.49
C ASP A 80 0.16 5.24 -18.16
N LEU A 81 1.09 4.28 -18.10
CA LEU A 81 1.42 3.59 -16.86
C LEU A 81 2.18 4.51 -15.89
N ASN A 82 3.00 5.43 -16.40
CA ASN A 82 3.74 6.40 -15.58
C ASN A 82 2.79 7.36 -14.82
N LYS A 83 1.59 7.59 -15.37
CA LYS A 83 0.52 8.37 -14.71
C LYS A 83 -0.25 7.56 -13.67
N LYS A 84 -0.10 6.24 -13.65
CA LYS A 84 -0.78 5.32 -12.73
C LYS A 84 0.09 4.87 -11.55
N VAL A 85 1.33 5.32 -11.49
CA VAL A 85 2.22 5.07 -10.35
C VAL A 85 2.67 6.38 -9.74
N SER A 86 2.95 6.35 -8.42
CA SER A 86 3.50 7.46 -7.66
C SER A 86 4.57 6.96 -6.71
N LEU A 87 5.54 7.83 -6.41
CA LEU A 87 6.47 7.66 -5.31
C LEU A 87 6.14 8.72 -4.26
N PHE A 88 5.91 8.28 -3.03
CA PHE A 88 5.61 9.16 -1.90
C PHE A 88 6.51 8.80 -0.71
N SER A 89 7.21 9.79 -0.17
CA SER A 89 8.01 9.62 1.04
C SER A 89 7.29 10.23 2.22
N GLY A 90 6.88 9.39 3.19
CA GLY A 90 6.14 9.85 4.36
C GLY A 90 5.33 8.76 5.08
N ASP A 91 4.38 9.20 5.89
CA ASP A 91 3.53 8.30 6.67
C ASP A 91 2.36 7.77 5.82
N ILE A 92 2.34 6.46 5.58
CA ILE A 92 1.29 5.79 4.82
C ILE A 92 -0.10 5.94 5.48
N THR A 93 -0.16 6.15 6.79
CA THR A 93 -1.42 6.31 7.53
C THR A 93 -2.12 7.65 7.24
N ALA A 94 -1.41 8.60 6.62
CA ALA A 94 -1.96 9.89 6.21
C ALA A 94 -2.61 9.85 4.81
N LEU A 95 -2.52 8.76 4.06
CA LEU A 95 -2.96 8.71 2.67
C LEU A 95 -4.47 8.47 2.55
N GLU A 96 -5.18 9.44 1.96
CA GLU A 96 -6.60 9.35 1.62
C GLU A 96 -6.77 8.68 0.24
N VAL A 97 -6.78 7.35 0.26
CA VAL A 97 -6.86 6.44 -0.89
C VAL A 97 -7.87 5.32 -0.62
N ASP A 98 -8.15 4.48 -1.60
CA ASP A 98 -9.07 3.36 -1.34
C ASP A 98 -8.45 2.36 -0.37
N ALA A 99 -7.18 1.97 -0.55
CA ALA A 99 -6.52 1.06 0.39
C ALA A 99 -5.06 1.42 0.66
N ILE A 100 -4.63 1.20 1.89
CA ILE A 100 -3.22 1.09 2.24
C ILE A 100 -2.87 -0.36 2.56
N VAL A 101 -1.65 -0.77 2.24
CA VAL A 101 -1.14 -2.10 2.59
C VAL A 101 -0.44 -2.04 3.93
N ASN A 102 -0.72 -3.00 4.79
CA ASN A 102 -0.04 -3.22 6.05
C ASN A 102 0.95 -4.38 5.91
N ALA A 103 2.23 -4.12 6.22
CA ALA A 103 3.24 -5.17 6.39
C ALA A 103 3.10 -5.77 7.79
N ALA A 104 2.15 -6.70 7.93
CA ALA A 104 1.73 -7.31 9.18
C ALA A 104 2.60 -8.52 9.57
N ASN A 105 2.43 -9.00 10.80
CA ASN A 105 2.87 -10.32 11.22
C ASN A 105 1.76 -11.37 11.06
N ASN A 106 2.07 -12.65 11.27
CA ASN A 106 1.12 -13.74 11.05
C ASN A 106 -0.13 -13.68 11.96
N SER A 107 -0.08 -13.02 13.12
CA SER A 107 -1.26 -12.89 13.98
C SER A 107 -2.26 -11.86 13.49
N LEU A 108 -1.83 -10.86 12.72
CA LEU A 108 -2.57 -9.66 12.31
C LEU A 108 -3.01 -8.76 13.50
N LEU A 109 -2.47 -8.96 14.68
CA LEU A 109 -2.91 -8.26 15.90
C LEU A 109 -2.06 -7.04 16.24
N GLY A 110 -1.41 -6.46 15.23
CA GLY A 110 -0.50 -5.34 15.41
C GLY A 110 0.91 -5.77 15.79
N GLY A 111 1.82 -4.81 15.80
CA GLY A 111 3.24 -5.02 16.08
C GLY A 111 4.02 -3.72 16.10
N GLY A 112 5.27 -3.78 15.67
CA GLY A 112 6.14 -2.61 15.50
C GLY A 112 6.08 -2.02 14.09
N GLY A 113 6.80 -0.91 13.88
CA GLY A 113 6.92 -0.27 12.57
C GLY A 113 5.58 0.18 11.99
N VAL A 114 5.39 -0.02 10.69
CA VAL A 114 4.17 0.38 9.96
C VAL A 114 2.93 -0.33 10.49
N ASP A 115 3.02 -1.60 10.91
CA ASP A 115 1.91 -2.36 11.48
C ASP A 115 1.35 -1.68 12.74
N GLY A 116 2.23 -1.30 13.67
CA GLY A 116 1.84 -0.57 14.87
C GLY A 116 1.28 0.83 14.58
N ALA A 117 1.84 1.54 13.58
CA ALA A 117 1.35 2.86 13.17
C ALA A 117 -0.08 2.77 12.61
N ILE A 118 -0.34 1.80 11.73
CA ILE A 118 -1.66 1.56 11.13
C ILE A 118 -2.69 1.21 12.22
N HIS A 119 -2.37 0.28 13.12
CA HIS A 119 -3.29 -0.09 14.21
C HIS A 119 -3.61 1.10 15.13
N ARG A 120 -2.62 1.93 15.48
CA ARG A 120 -2.87 3.14 16.30
C ARG A 120 -3.74 4.16 15.59
N ALA A 121 -3.50 4.39 14.29
CA ALA A 121 -4.26 5.36 13.51
C ALA A 121 -5.69 4.89 13.23
N ALA A 122 -5.88 3.62 12.90
CA ALA A 122 -7.19 3.03 12.60
C ALA A 122 -8.12 2.94 13.82
N GLY A 123 -7.57 2.82 15.02
CA GLY A 123 -8.37 2.64 16.24
C GLY A 123 -8.61 1.17 16.62
N PRO A 124 -9.30 0.94 17.75
CA PRO A 124 -9.48 -0.41 18.30
C PRO A 124 -10.34 -1.32 17.41
N GLU A 125 -11.22 -0.77 16.59
CA GLU A 125 -12.12 -1.50 15.71
C GLU A 125 -11.34 -2.35 14.69
N LEU A 126 -10.19 -1.85 14.20
CA LEU A 126 -9.31 -2.61 13.32
C LEU A 126 -8.81 -3.89 14.00
N LEU A 127 -8.39 -3.80 15.26
CA LEU A 127 -7.91 -4.94 16.01
C LEU A 127 -9.00 -6.00 16.21
N GLU A 128 -10.25 -5.56 16.48
CA GLU A 128 -11.38 -6.48 16.62
C GLU A 128 -11.70 -7.21 15.30
N GLU A 129 -11.70 -6.50 14.16
CA GLU A 129 -11.87 -7.14 12.85
C GLU A 129 -10.71 -8.12 12.55
N CYS A 130 -9.47 -7.73 12.83
CA CYS A 130 -8.30 -8.59 12.64
C CYS A 130 -8.36 -9.90 13.47
N ARG A 131 -8.90 -9.87 14.69
CA ARG A 131 -9.11 -11.08 15.51
C ARG A 131 -10.01 -12.08 14.80
N LEU A 132 -11.06 -11.62 14.12
CA LEU A 132 -12.00 -12.47 13.39
C LEU A 132 -11.36 -13.12 12.16
N LEU A 133 -10.28 -12.55 11.63
CA LEU A 133 -9.55 -13.11 10.49
C LEU A 133 -8.73 -14.35 10.83
N ASN A 134 -8.46 -14.62 12.13
CA ASN A 134 -7.66 -15.76 12.59
C ASN A 134 -6.25 -15.85 11.97
N GLY A 135 -5.57 -14.70 11.88
CA GLY A 135 -4.22 -14.60 11.32
C GLY A 135 -4.15 -14.70 9.79
N CYS A 136 -2.91 -14.69 9.28
CA CYS A 136 -2.59 -14.77 7.87
C CYS A 136 -1.27 -15.50 7.65
N LYS A 137 -1.16 -16.31 6.60
CA LYS A 137 0.08 -17.03 6.24
C LYS A 137 1.07 -16.08 5.59
N THR A 138 2.36 -16.37 5.72
CA THR A 138 3.42 -15.67 5.00
C THR A 138 3.22 -15.82 3.49
N GLY A 139 3.28 -14.73 2.75
CA GLY A 139 3.02 -14.68 1.30
C GLY A 139 1.54 -14.48 0.93
N ASP A 140 0.64 -14.40 1.92
CA ASP A 140 -0.80 -14.19 1.71
C ASP A 140 -1.25 -12.79 2.17
N ALA A 141 -2.51 -12.43 1.90
CA ALA A 141 -3.10 -11.16 2.31
C ALA A 141 -4.57 -11.29 2.71
N LYS A 142 -5.04 -10.37 3.56
CA LYS A 142 -6.43 -10.26 4.02
C LYS A 142 -6.87 -8.80 4.07
N LEU A 143 -8.16 -8.55 3.87
CA LEU A 143 -8.77 -7.22 3.80
C LEU A 143 -9.55 -6.91 5.07
N THR A 144 -9.41 -5.67 5.56
CA THR A 144 -10.27 -5.07 6.60
C THR A 144 -10.75 -3.69 6.19
N GLY A 145 -11.65 -3.10 6.97
CA GLY A 145 -11.95 -1.67 6.92
C GLY A 145 -10.76 -0.83 7.41
N GLY A 146 -10.72 0.45 6.98
CA GLY A 146 -9.71 1.41 7.43
C GLY A 146 -10.11 2.16 8.71
N TYR A 147 -11.39 2.15 9.09
CA TYR A 147 -11.96 2.82 10.26
C TYR A 147 -11.57 4.30 10.35
N HIS A 148 -10.78 4.72 11.35
CA HIS A 148 -10.36 6.11 11.54
C HIS A 148 -9.21 6.54 10.61
N LEU A 149 -8.68 5.64 9.78
CA LEU A 149 -7.71 6.00 8.75
C LEU A 149 -8.36 6.83 7.63
N PRO A 150 -7.62 7.72 6.98
CA PRO A 150 -8.04 8.31 5.71
C PRO A 150 -8.35 7.26 4.64
N ALA A 151 -7.57 6.19 4.55
CA ALA A 151 -7.84 5.06 3.66
C ALA A 151 -9.17 4.35 4.01
N LYS A 152 -9.89 3.88 2.99
CA LYS A 152 -11.16 3.13 3.19
C LYS A 152 -10.90 1.72 3.72
N TYR A 153 -9.83 1.09 3.25
CA TYR A 153 -9.47 -0.30 3.55
C TYR A 153 -8.01 -0.42 3.99
N VAL A 154 -7.72 -1.49 4.70
CA VAL A 154 -6.36 -1.97 4.94
C VAL A 154 -6.23 -3.38 4.37
N ILE A 155 -5.24 -3.59 3.51
CA ILE A 155 -4.85 -4.92 3.03
C ILE A 155 -3.65 -5.39 3.85
N HIS A 156 -3.86 -6.32 4.75
CA HIS A 156 -2.82 -6.88 5.61
C HIS A 156 -2.12 -8.02 4.88
N THR A 157 -0.83 -7.87 4.59
CA THR A 157 0.00 -8.94 4.01
C THR A 157 1.15 -9.30 4.94
N VAL A 158 1.53 -10.57 4.94
CA VAL A 158 2.61 -11.08 5.80
C VAL A 158 3.82 -11.38 4.94
N GLY A 159 4.77 -10.47 4.95
CA GLY A 159 6.02 -10.64 4.23
C GLY A 159 6.95 -11.69 4.87
N PRO A 160 7.89 -12.25 4.10
CA PRO A 160 8.86 -13.22 4.62
C PRO A 160 9.91 -12.55 5.54
N LYS A 161 10.43 -13.32 6.48
CA LYS A 161 11.67 -12.99 7.20
C LYS A 161 12.87 -13.41 6.36
N GLY A 162 13.78 -12.47 6.12
CA GLY A 162 14.91 -12.66 5.22
C GLY A 162 14.50 -12.77 3.75
N GLU A 163 15.47 -13.03 2.90
CA GLU A 163 15.29 -13.02 1.44
C GLU A 163 14.62 -14.30 0.93
N LYS A 164 13.34 -14.18 0.56
CA LYS A 164 12.52 -15.25 -0.03
C LYS A 164 11.67 -14.64 -1.16
N PRO A 165 12.24 -14.55 -2.38
CA PRO A 165 11.63 -13.81 -3.51
C PRO A 165 10.22 -14.24 -3.85
N ALA A 166 9.94 -15.54 -3.94
CA ALA A 166 8.63 -16.06 -4.29
C ALA A 166 7.54 -15.67 -3.26
N LEU A 167 7.87 -15.63 -1.96
CA LEU A 167 6.93 -15.24 -0.92
C LEU A 167 6.68 -13.73 -0.93
N LEU A 168 7.71 -12.91 -1.17
CA LEU A 168 7.54 -11.47 -1.28
C LEU A 168 6.74 -11.09 -2.53
N GLU A 169 7.02 -11.72 -3.67
CA GLU A 169 6.22 -11.55 -4.89
C GLU A 169 4.76 -11.93 -4.66
N SER A 170 4.51 -13.03 -3.94
CA SER A 170 3.16 -13.46 -3.57
C SER A 170 2.43 -12.41 -2.74
N CYS A 171 3.09 -11.72 -1.79
CA CYS A 171 2.49 -10.62 -1.02
C CYS A 171 1.93 -9.52 -1.92
N TYR A 172 2.75 -9.02 -2.87
CA TYR A 172 2.31 -8.00 -3.81
C TYR A 172 1.18 -8.48 -4.70
N LYS A 173 1.29 -9.70 -5.26
CA LYS A 173 0.23 -10.31 -6.11
C LYS A 173 -1.08 -10.45 -5.36
N LYS A 174 -1.06 -10.99 -4.13
CA LYS A 174 -2.27 -11.17 -3.30
C LYS A 174 -2.93 -9.84 -2.95
N CYS A 175 -2.15 -8.81 -2.63
CA CYS A 175 -2.70 -7.47 -2.40
C CYS A 175 -3.40 -6.92 -3.65
N LEU A 176 -2.78 -7.06 -4.82
CA LEU A 176 -3.34 -6.58 -6.09
C LEU A 176 -4.55 -7.42 -6.54
N GLU A 177 -4.55 -8.75 -6.33
CA GLU A 177 -5.72 -9.62 -6.56
C GLU A 177 -6.92 -9.17 -5.70
N ILE A 178 -6.70 -8.87 -4.42
CA ILE A 178 -7.74 -8.33 -3.54
C ILE A 178 -8.23 -6.96 -4.06
N ALA A 179 -7.31 -6.07 -4.43
CA ALA A 179 -7.67 -4.75 -4.94
C ALA A 179 -8.57 -4.84 -6.19
N LEU A 180 -8.21 -5.70 -7.15
CA LEU A 180 -8.99 -5.93 -8.36
C LEU A 180 -10.37 -6.52 -8.05
N LYS A 181 -10.44 -7.51 -7.17
CA LYS A 181 -11.69 -8.18 -6.77
C LYS A 181 -12.65 -7.24 -6.07
N GLU A 182 -12.15 -6.40 -5.18
CA GLU A 182 -12.95 -5.48 -4.35
C GLU A 182 -13.12 -4.08 -4.99
N ASN A 183 -12.73 -3.91 -6.27
CA ASN A 183 -12.80 -2.64 -7.01
C ASN A 183 -12.05 -1.49 -6.31
N ILE A 184 -10.95 -1.80 -5.63
CA ILE A 184 -10.01 -0.84 -5.05
C ILE A 184 -9.15 -0.28 -6.17
N ARG A 185 -9.30 1.00 -6.48
CA ARG A 185 -8.64 1.64 -7.61
C ARG A 185 -7.35 2.37 -7.24
N SER A 186 -7.23 2.82 -5.99
CA SER A 186 -6.04 3.49 -5.47
C SER A 186 -5.48 2.72 -4.27
N ILE A 187 -4.20 2.32 -4.37
CA ILE A 187 -3.55 1.48 -3.35
C ILE A 187 -2.14 1.98 -3.06
N ALA A 188 -1.77 2.06 -1.77
CA ALA A 188 -0.42 2.42 -1.36
C ALA A 188 0.29 1.24 -0.67
N PHE A 189 1.51 0.97 -1.09
CA PHE A 189 2.36 -0.08 -0.56
C PHE A 189 3.50 0.49 0.28
N PRO A 190 3.75 -0.01 1.49
CA PRO A 190 5.00 0.22 2.21
C PRO A 190 6.11 -0.67 1.64
N CYS A 191 7.35 -0.48 2.10
CA CYS A 191 8.47 -1.36 1.79
C CYS A 191 8.34 -2.68 2.58
N ILE A 192 7.64 -3.67 2.01
CA ILE A 192 7.31 -4.94 2.69
C ILE A 192 8.60 -5.70 3.03
N SER A 193 8.72 -6.18 4.26
CA SER A 193 9.82 -7.00 4.81
C SER A 193 11.17 -6.29 4.96
N THR A 194 11.38 -5.05 4.53
CA THR A 194 12.70 -4.40 4.53
C THR A 194 13.13 -3.85 5.89
N GLY A 195 12.20 -3.73 6.84
CA GLY A 195 12.49 -3.32 8.21
C GLY A 195 12.96 -4.50 9.09
N ILE A 196 12.21 -4.79 10.16
CA ILE A 196 12.55 -5.83 11.17
C ILE A 196 12.76 -7.22 10.53
N TYR A 197 12.11 -7.51 9.38
CA TYR A 197 12.25 -8.81 8.72
C TYR A 197 13.51 -8.93 7.86
N GLY A 198 14.30 -7.85 7.71
CA GLY A 198 15.65 -7.85 7.16
C GLY A 198 15.77 -8.26 5.69
N TYR A 199 14.74 -8.08 4.88
CA TYR A 199 14.84 -8.28 3.44
C TYR A 199 15.72 -7.18 2.83
N PRO A 200 16.71 -7.49 1.95
CA PRO A 200 17.53 -6.48 1.29
C PRO A 200 16.65 -5.47 0.51
N GLN A 201 16.80 -4.17 0.79
CA GLN A 201 15.92 -3.11 0.29
C GLN A 201 15.83 -3.08 -1.24
N GLN A 202 16.99 -3.13 -1.93
CA GLN A 202 17.02 -3.13 -3.40
C GLN A 202 16.36 -4.38 -4.00
N ALA A 203 16.64 -5.57 -3.46
CA ALA A 203 16.04 -6.80 -3.94
C ALA A 203 14.51 -6.81 -3.73
N ALA A 204 14.03 -6.26 -2.60
CA ALA A 204 12.60 -6.10 -2.34
C ALA A 204 11.95 -5.11 -3.32
N ALA A 205 12.58 -3.97 -3.59
CA ALA A 205 12.08 -2.95 -4.51
C ALA A 205 11.98 -3.49 -5.95
N LEU A 206 12.95 -4.28 -6.41
CA LEU A 206 12.91 -4.94 -7.72
C LEU A 206 11.68 -5.85 -7.86
N ILE A 207 11.37 -6.64 -6.83
CA ILE A 207 10.18 -7.52 -6.83
C ILE A 207 8.89 -6.69 -6.83
N ALA A 208 8.81 -5.65 -5.99
CA ALA A 208 7.66 -4.76 -5.91
C ALA A 208 7.36 -4.11 -7.27
N LEU A 209 8.36 -3.47 -7.85
CA LEU A 209 8.25 -2.75 -9.12
C LEU A 209 7.90 -3.69 -10.28
N LYS A 210 8.56 -4.86 -10.36
CA LYS A 210 8.25 -5.88 -11.38
C LYS A 210 6.81 -6.35 -11.29
N THR A 211 6.35 -6.69 -10.08
CA THR A 211 4.99 -7.21 -9.87
C THR A 211 3.93 -6.16 -10.21
N VAL A 212 4.13 -4.92 -9.75
CA VAL A 212 3.22 -3.80 -10.05
C VAL A 212 3.22 -3.49 -11.55
N ARG A 213 4.39 -3.44 -12.21
CA ARG A 213 4.48 -3.20 -13.65
C ARG A 213 3.71 -4.26 -14.44
N SER A 214 3.92 -5.53 -14.14
CA SER A 214 3.22 -6.65 -14.79
C SER A 214 1.69 -6.58 -14.57
N THR A 215 1.25 -6.21 -13.36
CA THR A 215 -0.19 -6.05 -13.08
C THR A 215 -0.81 -4.90 -13.88
N LEU A 216 -0.14 -3.75 -13.93
CA LEU A 216 -0.61 -2.60 -14.68
C LEU A 216 -0.66 -2.85 -16.19
N GLU A 217 0.25 -3.65 -16.74
CA GLU A 217 0.22 -4.02 -18.16
C GLU A 217 -1.04 -4.81 -18.56
N ASN A 218 -1.64 -5.54 -17.60
CA ASN A 218 -2.81 -6.38 -17.84
C ASN A 218 -4.12 -5.79 -17.29
N HIS A 219 -4.07 -4.88 -16.31
CA HIS A 219 -5.23 -4.40 -15.56
C HIS A 219 -5.23 -2.87 -15.37
N SER A 220 -4.62 -2.10 -16.27
CA SER A 220 -4.50 -0.65 -16.12
C SER A 220 -5.86 0.06 -15.97
N ASP A 221 -6.90 -0.43 -16.64
CA ASP A 221 -8.22 0.22 -16.62
C ASP A 221 -8.94 0.09 -15.27
N ASN A 222 -8.61 -0.94 -14.51
CA ASN A 222 -9.17 -1.18 -13.18
C ASN A 222 -8.47 -0.37 -12.08
N ILE A 223 -7.26 0.13 -12.34
CA ILE A 223 -6.42 0.81 -11.37
C ILE A 223 -6.27 2.28 -11.76
N GLU A 224 -6.54 3.16 -10.81
CA GLU A 224 -6.30 4.59 -10.94
C GLU A 224 -4.88 4.96 -10.53
N ARG A 225 -4.42 4.46 -9.36
CA ARG A 225 -3.10 4.79 -8.82
C ARG A 225 -2.53 3.70 -7.92
N ILE A 226 -1.27 3.35 -8.15
CA ILE A 226 -0.45 2.59 -7.20
C ILE A 226 0.64 3.51 -6.66
N ILE A 227 0.74 3.61 -5.33
CA ILE A 227 1.68 4.48 -4.63
C ILE A 227 2.72 3.61 -3.93
N PHE A 228 4.00 3.78 -4.26
CA PHE A 228 5.09 3.26 -3.46
C PHE A 228 5.38 4.26 -2.35
N CYS A 229 5.07 3.88 -1.10
CA CYS A 229 5.23 4.73 0.07
C CYS A 229 6.52 4.33 0.80
N THR A 230 7.55 5.15 0.67
CA THR A 230 8.82 4.99 1.35
C THR A 230 8.84 5.79 2.65
N PHE A 231 9.59 5.31 3.64
CA PHE A 231 9.75 6.00 4.93
C PHE A 231 11.21 6.38 5.19
N MET A 232 12.15 5.51 4.83
CA MET A 232 13.58 5.76 5.01
C MET A 232 14.18 6.43 3.77
N PRO A 233 15.16 7.37 3.94
CA PRO A 233 15.82 8.01 2.80
C PRO A 233 16.49 7.02 1.84
N ALA A 234 17.03 5.91 2.36
CA ALA A 234 17.60 4.85 1.53
C ALA A 234 16.59 4.17 0.61
N ASP A 235 15.37 3.91 1.12
CA ASP A 235 14.29 3.37 0.29
C ASP A 235 13.89 4.35 -0.81
N LEU A 236 13.78 5.65 -0.47
CA LEU A 236 13.44 6.68 -1.45
C LEU A 236 14.45 6.69 -2.61
N LEU A 237 15.75 6.72 -2.31
CA LEU A 237 16.80 6.70 -3.33
C LEU A 237 16.75 5.46 -4.22
N ILE A 238 16.53 4.28 -3.62
CA ILE A 238 16.39 3.02 -4.36
C ILE A 238 15.20 3.09 -5.33
N TYR A 239 14.03 3.56 -4.85
CA TYR A 239 12.85 3.67 -5.70
C TYR A 239 13.00 4.75 -6.77
N GLU A 240 13.61 5.92 -6.47
CA GLU A 240 13.90 6.97 -7.47
C GLU A 240 14.78 6.43 -8.61
N CYS A 241 15.76 5.59 -8.31
CA CYS A 241 16.60 4.96 -9.33
C CYS A 241 15.86 3.87 -10.10
N LEU A 242 15.26 2.91 -9.39
CA LEU A 242 14.67 1.74 -10.04
C LEU A 242 13.40 2.05 -10.82
N MET A 243 12.58 3.02 -10.38
CA MET A 243 11.38 3.42 -11.13
C MET A 243 11.73 3.95 -12.52
N GLN A 244 12.91 4.51 -12.75
CA GLN A 244 13.37 4.91 -14.08
C GLN A 244 13.54 3.72 -15.03
N LEU A 245 13.77 2.51 -14.50
CA LEU A 245 13.92 1.28 -15.28
C LEU A 245 12.58 0.59 -15.54
N PHE A 246 11.69 0.59 -14.56
CA PHE A 246 10.38 -0.05 -14.67
C PHE A 246 9.31 0.83 -15.30
N PHE A 247 9.43 2.15 -15.16
CA PHE A 247 8.52 3.18 -15.66
C PHE A 247 9.31 4.30 -16.35
N PRO A 248 10.10 3.97 -17.40
CA PRO A 248 10.93 4.96 -18.08
C PRO A 248 10.06 6.03 -18.75
N LYS A 249 10.59 7.27 -18.82
CA LYS A 249 9.88 8.39 -19.42
C LYS A 249 10.34 8.68 -20.86
N ASN A 250 11.56 8.42 -21.22
CA ASN A 250 12.22 8.45 -22.55
C ASN A 250 13.73 8.37 -22.38
#